data_657cffc5a114e310d8b707cd8115ca4a
#
_entry.id   657cffc5a114e310d8b707cd8115ca4a
#
_cell.length_a   1.000
_cell.length_b   1.000
_cell.length_c   1.000
_cell.angle_alpha   90.00
_cell.angle_beta   90.00
_cell.angle_gamma   90.00
#
_symmetry.space_group_name_H-M   'P 1'
#
loop_
_entity.id
_entity.type
_entity.pdbx_description
1 polymer ?
#
loop_
_entity_poly.entity_id
_entity_poly.type
_entity_poly.pdbx_seq_one_letter_code
_entity_poly.pdbx_strand_id
1 'polypeptide(L)'
;MQFWVLAAVVLVMTVTGTPAFGSELDDLKSEVRRILQRIEQLEERQRQEEAARQPTSAQPAETGKAVETAKPKETPKPVETAKAEGLVIRAGSMPGSILIPGTDTSVKLYGNVRVDATYDTAGRNNDIRNNDWASAVFAQPFDHSSANVQRKGQFYGTARASRLGLVSTTPTLLGEFEIKVEADFNAPNDYMGELGSNGVMFRLRHAYGRLGNLLVGQTWSNFIDLRSYPETVDFNPSGDVTLIRQAQLRYTIPLGPTTLALAVENPESLSSLPPSQTLSNGGRNDFNRMPDVTANWSWNGDRAHFSLRAATMEYRNDHHSKQGYAIGVGGSYMLGPGVLVAGVQGGEGIGRYMFNAVMQGATETGTSLQLWKAAGSHLGYTMPWTPSLRSNFILSRTVFANNATADAYQRGIWLGVVDEFVPNKRVDQAFVNLFWNVTKNIETGIEYAWGERLTFGGERGTQQRVNAMIQFNLP
;
A
#
# COMPACT_ATOMS: atom_id res chain seq x y z
N MET A 1 -12.47 22.38 25.09
CA MET A 1 -12.26 22.00 23.67
C MET A 1 -13.24 22.68 22.70
N GLN A 2 -14.43 23.10 23.14
CA GLN A 2 -15.47 23.75 22.32
C GLN A 2 -15.11 25.18 21.84
N PHE A 3 -14.29 25.94 22.58
CA PHE A 3 -13.95 27.31 22.20
C PHE A 3 -13.02 27.47 20.98
N TRP A 4 -12.21 26.43 20.69
CA TRP A 4 -11.27 26.46 19.56
C TRP A 4 -11.92 26.06 18.22
N VAL A 5 -12.97 25.25 18.25
CA VAL A 5 -13.72 24.86 17.04
C VAL A 5 -14.58 26.04 16.55
N LEU A 6 -15.16 26.83 17.46
CA LEU A 6 -15.89 28.04 17.08
C LEU A 6 -14.97 29.14 16.51
N ALA A 7 -13.76 29.28 17.02
CA ALA A 7 -12.79 30.27 16.54
C ALA A 7 -12.29 29.88 15.10
N ALA A 8 -12.14 28.61 14.79
CA ALA A 8 -11.73 28.17 13.46
C ALA A 8 -12.82 28.34 12.39
N VAL A 9 -14.08 28.16 12.75
CA VAL A 9 -15.22 28.37 11.84
C VAL A 9 -15.45 29.87 11.55
N VAL A 10 -15.20 30.76 12.51
CA VAL A 10 -15.35 32.20 12.33
C VAL A 10 -14.21 32.80 11.49
N LEU A 11 -13.01 32.22 11.56
CA LEU A 11 -11.85 32.76 10.82
C LEU A 11 -11.92 32.40 9.31
N VAL A 12 -12.57 31.30 8.93
CA VAL A 12 -12.76 30.92 7.52
C VAL A 12 -13.82 31.80 6.84
N MET A 13 -14.72 32.42 7.59
CA MET A 13 -15.80 33.25 7.05
C MET A 13 -15.41 34.72 6.71
N THR A 14 -14.17 35.12 6.97
CA THR A 14 -13.77 36.54 6.78
C THR A 14 -12.88 36.82 5.57
N VAL A 15 -12.53 35.82 4.75
CA VAL A 15 -11.49 35.97 3.70
C VAL A 15 -12.01 35.91 2.26
N THR A 16 -13.29 35.64 1.98
CA THR A 16 -13.76 35.57 0.58
C THR A 16 -14.90 36.54 0.30
N GLY A 17 -14.55 37.77 -0.08
CA GLY A 17 -15.46 38.76 -0.66
C GLY A 17 -15.50 38.61 -2.20
N THR A 18 -16.42 37.83 -2.74
CA THR A 18 -16.90 37.93 -4.14
C THR A 18 -18.40 37.58 -4.20
N PRO A 19 -19.22 38.33 -4.95
CA PRO A 19 -20.70 38.32 -4.82
C PRO A 19 -21.42 37.17 -5.58
N ALA A 20 -20.77 36.13 -5.97
CA ALA A 20 -21.38 35.04 -6.75
C ALA A 20 -21.80 33.78 -5.94
N PHE A 21 -21.53 33.71 -4.64
CA PHE A 21 -21.75 32.48 -3.83
C PHE A 21 -22.73 32.69 -2.64
N GLY A 22 -23.63 33.67 -2.73
CA GLY A 22 -24.49 34.06 -1.58
C GLY A 22 -25.48 32.93 -1.15
N SER A 23 -26.08 32.20 -2.06
CA SER A 23 -27.09 31.19 -1.72
C SER A 23 -26.50 29.88 -1.19
N GLU A 24 -25.42 29.41 -1.75
CA GLU A 24 -24.75 28.17 -1.28
C GLU A 24 -24.10 28.35 0.11
N LEU A 25 -23.63 29.56 0.40
CA LEU A 25 -23.05 29.88 1.72
C LEU A 25 -24.13 29.91 2.81
N ASP A 26 -25.32 30.37 2.50
CA ASP A 26 -26.43 30.44 3.45
C ASP A 26 -27.05 29.05 3.68
N ASP A 27 -27.09 28.20 2.66
CA ASP A 27 -27.46 26.80 2.79
C ASP A 27 -26.45 26.03 3.65
N LEU A 28 -25.17 26.20 3.42
CA LEU A 28 -24.10 25.59 4.24
C LEU A 28 -24.15 26.04 5.70
N LYS A 29 -24.42 27.33 5.95
CA LYS A 29 -24.62 27.88 7.33
C LYS A 29 -25.83 27.25 8.01
N SER A 30 -26.90 26.97 7.25
CA SER A 30 -28.11 26.36 7.78
C SER A 30 -27.88 24.89 8.15
N GLU A 31 -27.12 24.19 7.33
CA GLU A 31 -26.75 22.77 7.57
C GLU A 31 -25.79 22.61 8.75
N VAL A 32 -24.79 23.48 8.87
CA VAL A 32 -23.90 23.54 10.04
C VAL A 32 -24.68 23.79 11.34
N ARG A 33 -25.68 24.68 11.34
CA ARG A 33 -26.53 24.90 12.53
C ARG A 33 -27.34 23.67 12.90
N ARG A 34 -27.88 22.94 11.92
CA ARG A 34 -28.60 21.67 12.16
C ARG A 34 -27.69 20.61 12.78
N ILE A 35 -26.48 20.49 12.27
CA ILE A 35 -25.50 19.52 12.81
C ILE A 35 -25.11 19.88 14.24
N LEU A 36 -24.87 21.15 14.55
CA LEU A 36 -24.56 21.61 15.91
C LEU A 36 -25.71 21.33 16.89
N GLN A 37 -26.96 21.58 16.51
CA GLN A 37 -28.13 21.26 17.34
C GLN A 37 -28.25 19.76 17.59
N ARG A 38 -27.91 18.93 16.61
CA ARG A 38 -27.96 17.47 16.75
C ARG A 38 -26.86 16.93 17.66
N ILE A 39 -25.68 17.54 17.63
CA ILE A 39 -24.57 17.24 18.56
C ILE A 39 -24.99 17.58 19.99
N GLU A 40 -25.55 18.74 20.22
CA GLU A 40 -26.01 19.19 21.54
C GLU A 40 -27.09 18.27 22.11
N GLN A 41 -28.03 17.81 21.29
CA GLN A 41 -29.04 16.81 21.69
C GLN A 41 -28.44 15.44 22.03
N LEU A 42 -27.40 15.02 21.33
CA LEU A 42 -26.71 13.75 21.61
C LEU A 42 -25.88 13.84 22.90
N GLU A 43 -25.21 14.97 23.14
CA GLU A 43 -24.48 15.20 24.39
C GLU A 43 -25.41 15.28 25.61
N GLU A 44 -26.60 15.85 25.43
CA GLU A 44 -27.59 15.90 26.50
C GLU A 44 -28.19 14.53 26.82
N ARG A 45 -28.44 13.69 25.81
CA ARG A 45 -28.81 12.29 25.98
C ARG A 45 -27.73 11.46 26.70
N GLN A 46 -26.48 11.64 26.30
CA GLN A 46 -25.36 10.96 27.00
C GLN A 46 -25.27 11.37 28.47
N ARG A 47 -25.42 12.66 28.80
CA ARG A 47 -25.45 13.12 30.21
C ARG A 47 -26.63 12.55 31.00
N GLN A 48 -27.79 12.41 30.37
CA GLN A 48 -28.96 11.79 31.01
C GLN A 48 -28.77 10.30 31.23
N GLU A 49 -28.15 9.59 30.28
CA GLU A 49 -27.83 8.16 30.44
C GLU A 49 -26.72 7.93 31.50
N GLU A 50 -25.72 8.80 31.57
CA GLU A 50 -24.69 8.75 32.61
C GLU A 50 -25.25 9.06 34.00
N ALA A 51 -26.14 10.06 34.09
CA ALA A 51 -26.84 10.39 35.36
C ALA A 51 -27.76 9.25 35.84
N ALA A 52 -28.39 8.50 34.91
CA ALA A 52 -29.23 7.35 35.23
C ALA A 52 -28.42 6.10 35.65
N ARG A 53 -27.12 6.08 35.41
CA ARG A 53 -26.21 4.99 35.78
C ARG A 53 -25.50 5.18 37.12
N GLN A 54 -25.65 6.33 37.79
CA GLN A 54 -25.08 6.53 39.12
C GLN A 54 -25.94 5.83 40.19
N PRO A 55 -25.40 4.92 41.02
CA PRO A 55 -26.13 4.32 42.10
C PRO A 55 -26.34 5.33 43.23
N THR A 56 -27.59 5.51 43.60
CA THR A 56 -28.01 6.36 44.73
C THR A 56 -27.40 5.80 46.04
N SER A 57 -26.49 6.53 46.64
CA SER A 57 -26.01 6.24 47.98
C SER A 57 -27.07 6.60 49.02
N ALA A 58 -27.66 5.60 49.65
CA ALA A 58 -28.54 5.77 50.82
C ALA A 58 -27.72 5.99 52.07
N GLN A 59 -27.98 7.07 52.77
CA GLN A 59 -27.55 7.33 54.15
C GLN A 59 -28.31 6.44 55.15
N PRO A 60 -27.72 6.09 56.33
CA PRO A 60 -28.34 5.26 57.32
C PRO A 60 -29.21 6.10 58.28
N ALA A 61 -30.37 5.62 58.62
CA ALA A 61 -31.17 6.08 59.73
C ALA A 61 -31.43 4.92 60.73
N GLU A 62 -31.15 5.23 61.99
CA GLU A 62 -31.28 4.37 63.17
C GLU A 62 -32.73 4.14 63.64
N THR A 63 -32.83 3.09 64.46
CA THR A 63 -33.75 2.79 65.56
C THR A 63 -35.08 2.09 65.29
N GLY A 64 -35.10 0.85 65.77
CA GLY A 64 -35.93 0.47 66.88
C GLY A 64 -37.23 -0.31 66.65
N LYS A 65 -37.24 -1.52 67.22
CA LYS A 65 -38.32 -2.36 67.84
C LYS A 65 -38.90 -3.51 67.00
N ALA A 66 -38.53 -4.60 67.47
CA ALA A 66 -39.04 -5.91 67.89
C ALA A 66 -40.38 -6.42 67.32
N VAL A 67 -40.32 -7.76 67.09
CA VAL A 67 -41.31 -8.85 67.27
C VAL A 67 -42.32 -9.03 66.10
N GLU A 68 -42.19 -10.12 65.35
CA GLU A 68 -42.97 -11.32 65.49
C GLU A 68 -42.64 -12.40 64.45
N THR A 69 -42.70 -13.63 64.85
CA THR A 69 -42.35 -14.89 64.24
C THR A 69 -43.24 -15.31 63.10
N ALA A 70 -42.63 -15.69 61.95
CA ALA A 70 -43.26 -16.66 61.04
C ALA A 70 -42.18 -17.48 60.30
N LYS A 71 -42.48 -18.78 60.16
CA LYS A 71 -41.68 -19.91 59.70
C LYS A 71 -40.86 -19.78 58.41
N PRO A 72 -39.80 -20.59 58.24
CA PRO A 72 -38.78 -20.45 57.25
C PRO A 72 -39.22 -20.89 55.84
N LYS A 73 -39.05 -20.05 54.89
CA LYS A 73 -39.02 -20.39 53.47
C LYS A 73 -37.56 -20.56 53.00
N GLU A 74 -37.33 -21.62 52.23
CA GLU A 74 -36.05 -22.09 51.78
C GLU A 74 -35.09 -20.99 51.34
N THR A 75 -33.87 -21.03 51.84
CA THR A 75 -32.72 -20.22 51.49
C THR A 75 -32.36 -20.50 50.04
N PRO A 76 -32.29 -19.47 49.18
CA PRO A 76 -31.59 -19.63 47.89
C PRO A 76 -30.13 -19.93 48.17
N LYS A 77 -29.62 -21.00 47.56
CA LYS A 77 -28.17 -21.30 47.56
C LYS A 77 -27.38 -20.05 47.19
N PRO A 78 -26.25 -19.78 47.87
CA PRO A 78 -25.37 -18.70 47.46
C PRO A 78 -24.98 -18.94 46.00
N VAL A 79 -25.23 -17.95 45.14
CA VAL A 79 -24.60 -17.88 43.83
C VAL A 79 -23.09 -17.84 44.11
N GLU A 80 -22.40 -18.93 43.84
CA GLU A 80 -20.96 -18.95 43.83
C GLU A 80 -20.52 -17.80 42.89
N THR A 81 -20.01 -16.74 43.48
CA THR A 81 -19.23 -15.74 42.78
C THR A 81 -18.07 -16.50 42.14
N ALA A 82 -18.17 -16.77 40.85
CA ALA A 82 -17.07 -17.28 40.08
C ALA A 82 -15.89 -16.36 40.36
N LYS A 83 -14.92 -16.83 41.12
CA LYS A 83 -13.60 -16.19 41.19
C LYS A 83 -13.17 -16.04 39.77
N ALA A 84 -12.93 -14.81 39.33
CA ALA A 84 -12.25 -14.54 38.05
C ALA A 84 -10.90 -15.26 38.13
N GLU A 85 -10.85 -16.48 37.61
CA GLU A 85 -9.58 -17.15 37.38
C GLU A 85 -8.80 -16.17 36.45
N GLY A 86 -7.65 -15.70 36.93
CA GLY A 86 -6.82 -14.78 36.22
C GLY A 86 -6.61 -15.30 34.80
N LEU A 87 -6.90 -14.48 33.82
CA LEU A 87 -6.80 -14.83 32.38
C LEU A 87 -5.38 -15.31 32.10
N VAL A 88 -5.15 -16.61 32.04
CA VAL A 88 -3.83 -17.18 31.75
C VAL A 88 -3.60 -17.03 30.26
N ILE A 89 -2.83 -16.00 29.89
CA ILE A 89 -2.39 -15.81 28.51
C ILE A 89 -1.40 -16.92 28.18
N ARG A 90 -1.76 -17.78 27.23
CA ARG A 90 -0.88 -18.85 26.72
C ARG A 90 -0.24 -18.41 25.39
N ALA A 91 0.99 -18.86 25.15
CA ALA A 91 1.64 -18.72 23.86
C ALA A 91 0.85 -19.47 22.78
N GLY A 92 0.66 -18.82 21.62
CA GLY A 92 0.02 -19.43 20.46
C GLY A 92 1.01 -20.25 19.61
N SER A 93 0.52 -20.76 18.49
CA SER A 93 1.29 -21.60 17.55
C SER A 93 2.36 -20.81 16.77
N MET A 94 2.18 -19.51 16.58
CA MET A 94 3.13 -18.64 15.90
C MET A 94 4.06 -17.94 16.90
N PRO A 95 5.36 -17.71 16.59
CA PRO A 95 6.23 -16.93 17.45
C PRO A 95 5.68 -15.53 17.73
N GLY A 96 5.55 -15.16 19.01
CA GLY A 96 4.99 -13.87 19.44
C GLY A 96 3.46 -13.77 19.34
N SER A 97 2.75 -14.90 19.15
CA SER A 97 1.29 -14.94 19.18
C SER A 97 0.77 -15.35 20.57
N ILE A 98 -0.48 -15.02 20.83
CA ILE A 98 -1.26 -15.47 21.98
C ILE A 98 -2.36 -16.42 21.53
N LEU A 99 -2.62 -17.44 22.32
CA LEU A 99 -3.75 -18.34 22.14
C LEU A 99 -5.01 -17.69 22.74
N ILE A 100 -6.10 -17.62 21.96
CA ILE A 100 -7.38 -17.11 22.47
C ILE A 100 -7.93 -18.15 23.46
N PRO A 101 -8.21 -17.79 24.72
CA PRO A 101 -8.72 -18.72 25.72
C PRO A 101 -9.99 -19.44 25.27
N GLY A 102 -10.03 -20.76 25.47
CA GLY A 102 -11.16 -21.59 25.07
C GLY A 102 -11.24 -21.93 23.57
N THR A 103 -10.21 -21.60 22.78
CA THR A 103 -10.12 -21.91 21.35
C THR A 103 -8.75 -22.45 20.99
N ASP A 104 -8.61 -22.99 19.77
CA ASP A 104 -7.32 -23.36 19.16
C ASP A 104 -6.75 -22.23 18.26
N THR A 105 -7.33 -21.02 18.35
CA THR A 105 -6.96 -19.88 17.53
C THR A 105 -5.81 -19.10 18.16
N SER A 106 -4.73 -18.97 17.43
CA SER A 106 -3.59 -18.13 17.78
C SER A 106 -3.68 -16.79 17.04
N VAL A 107 -3.43 -15.69 17.76
CA VAL A 107 -3.47 -14.33 17.20
C VAL A 107 -2.15 -13.62 17.45
N LYS A 108 -1.62 -12.98 16.41
CA LYS A 108 -0.43 -12.15 16.48
C LYS A 108 -0.73 -10.75 15.95
N LEU A 109 -0.45 -9.74 16.78
CA LEU A 109 -0.32 -8.35 16.35
C LEU A 109 1.13 -8.11 15.93
N TYR A 110 1.36 -7.46 14.79
CA TYR A 110 2.68 -7.10 14.32
C TYR A 110 2.67 -5.76 13.59
N GLY A 111 3.82 -5.20 13.33
CA GLY A 111 3.94 -3.95 12.60
C GLY A 111 5.26 -3.25 12.88
N ASN A 112 5.34 -2.04 12.39
CA ASN A 112 6.50 -1.18 12.63
C ASN A 112 6.10 0.30 12.59
N VAL A 113 6.91 1.12 13.26
CA VAL A 113 7.00 2.55 13.00
C VAL A 113 8.24 2.75 12.13
N ARG A 114 8.05 3.37 10.96
CA ARG A 114 9.13 3.64 10.02
C ARG A 114 9.11 5.12 9.65
N VAL A 115 10.27 5.75 9.73
CA VAL A 115 10.51 7.11 9.27
C VAL A 115 11.52 7.06 8.13
N ASP A 116 11.15 7.68 7.02
CA ASP A 116 11.99 7.82 5.84
C ASP A 116 12.34 9.30 5.64
N ALA A 117 13.55 9.56 5.18
CA ALA A 117 14.02 10.85 4.76
C ALA A 117 14.69 10.72 3.39
N THR A 118 14.42 11.67 2.50
CA THR A 118 15.01 11.71 1.16
C THR A 118 15.60 13.06 0.87
N TYR A 119 16.69 13.08 0.11
CA TYR A 119 17.33 14.30 -0.37
C TYR A 119 17.72 14.14 -1.84
N ASP A 120 17.07 14.91 -2.71
CA ASP A 120 17.38 14.92 -4.15
C ASP A 120 18.57 15.83 -4.43
N THR A 121 19.72 15.25 -4.78
CA THR A 121 20.93 16.00 -5.14
C THR A 121 20.91 16.49 -6.57
N ALA A 122 20.18 15.78 -7.44
CA ALA A 122 19.91 16.17 -8.83
C ALA A 122 18.58 15.57 -9.29
N GLY A 123 17.93 16.26 -10.25
CA GLY A 123 16.59 15.90 -10.71
C GLY A 123 15.50 16.43 -9.78
N ARG A 124 14.27 16.22 -10.16
CA ARG A 124 13.11 16.67 -9.40
C ARG A 124 11.95 15.71 -9.52
N ASN A 125 11.20 15.63 -8.44
CA ASN A 125 9.82 15.22 -8.44
C ASN A 125 8.89 16.39 -8.73
N ASN A 126 7.96 16.23 -9.67
CA ASN A 126 6.98 17.25 -9.98
C ASN A 126 5.93 17.40 -8.90
N ASP A 127 5.65 16.35 -8.17
CA ASP A 127 4.56 16.34 -7.23
C ASP A 127 4.84 15.51 -5.97
N ILE A 128 5.66 16.07 -5.08
CA ILE A 128 5.87 15.51 -3.75
C ILE A 128 4.58 15.46 -2.90
N ARG A 129 3.55 16.18 -3.31
CA ARG A 129 2.29 16.28 -2.58
C ARG A 129 1.34 15.13 -2.88
N ASN A 130 1.47 14.53 -4.07
CA ASN A 130 0.60 13.47 -4.55
C ASN A 130 1.22 12.08 -4.43
N ASN A 131 1.84 11.73 -3.29
CA ASN A 131 2.29 10.37 -3.07
C ASN A 131 3.73 10.05 -3.44
N ASP A 132 4.54 11.05 -3.69
CA ASP A 132 5.81 10.87 -4.36
C ASP A 132 7.02 11.00 -3.48
N TRP A 133 6.89 10.68 -2.25
CA TRP A 133 8.01 10.82 -1.39
C TRP A 133 9.11 9.84 -1.81
N ALA A 134 9.40 8.83 -1.55
CA ALA A 134 10.66 8.18 -1.77
C ALA A 134 10.79 7.52 -3.14
N SER A 135 9.77 6.98 -3.69
CA SER A 135 9.95 5.90 -4.61
C SER A 135 9.32 6.07 -5.97
N ALA A 136 8.13 6.64 -6.02
CA ALA A 136 7.44 6.83 -7.29
C ALA A 136 8.21 7.76 -8.23
N VAL A 137 8.92 8.70 -7.64
CA VAL A 137 9.78 9.63 -8.33
C VAL A 137 10.98 9.00 -8.94
N PHE A 138 11.60 8.11 -8.18
CA PHE A 138 12.83 7.49 -8.60
C PHE A 138 12.60 6.49 -9.72
N ALA A 139 11.45 5.80 -9.68
CA ALA A 139 11.06 4.89 -10.74
C ALA A 139 10.92 5.55 -12.10
N GLN A 140 10.61 6.85 -12.13
CA GLN A 140 10.46 7.62 -13.38
C GLN A 140 11.18 8.97 -13.27
N PRO A 141 12.51 9.02 -13.47
CA PRO A 141 13.23 10.27 -13.47
C PRO A 141 12.64 11.23 -14.52
N PHE A 142 12.56 12.50 -14.16
CA PHE A 142 11.87 13.51 -14.97
C PHE A 142 12.67 13.93 -16.19
N ASP A 143 11.95 14.22 -17.25
CA ASP A 143 12.48 14.91 -18.40
C ASP A 143 12.87 16.36 -18.05
N HIS A 144 13.59 16.99 -18.96
CA HIS A 144 14.07 18.35 -18.84
C HIS A 144 13.03 19.39 -19.23
N SER A 145 11.77 19.28 -18.81
CA SER A 145 10.88 20.39 -19.00
C SER A 145 11.43 21.63 -18.27
N SER A 146 11.45 22.75 -18.95
CA SER A 146 12.25 23.95 -18.61
C SER A 146 12.04 24.52 -17.21
N ALA A 147 10.90 24.28 -16.58
CA ALA A 147 10.61 24.75 -15.23
C ALA A 147 11.20 23.86 -14.13
N ASN A 148 11.60 22.63 -14.44
CA ASN A 148 11.87 21.58 -13.45
C ASN A 148 13.35 21.17 -13.35
N VAL A 149 14.15 21.48 -14.37
CA VAL A 149 15.55 21.07 -14.47
C VAL A 149 16.47 21.59 -13.37
N GLN A 150 16.07 22.66 -12.70
CA GLN A 150 16.98 23.39 -11.81
C GLN A 150 16.75 23.18 -10.31
N ARG A 151 15.80 22.36 -9.91
CA ARG A 151 15.57 22.12 -8.48
C ARG A 151 16.50 21.03 -7.98
N LYS A 152 17.53 21.46 -7.31
CA LYS A 152 18.45 20.66 -6.52
C LYS A 152 18.21 20.93 -5.05
N GLY A 153 18.51 19.95 -4.19
CA GLY A 153 18.45 20.17 -2.77
C GLY A 153 17.04 20.04 -2.18
N GLN A 154 16.18 19.22 -2.76
CA GLN A 154 14.87 18.97 -2.20
C GLN A 154 14.93 17.91 -1.11
N PHE A 155 14.55 18.28 0.11
CA PHE A 155 14.41 17.38 1.24
C PHE A 155 12.93 17.03 1.46
N TYR A 156 12.68 15.78 1.81
CA TYR A 156 11.37 15.31 2.23
C TYR A 156 11.50 14.23 3.31
N GLY A 157 10.63 14.27 4.33
CA GLY A 157 10.58 13.28 5.40
C GLY A 157 9.15 12.82 5.66
N THR A 158 8.96 11.53 5.97
CA THR A 158 7.63 10.96 6.19
C THR A 158 7.66 9.73 7.07
N ALA A 159 6.54 9.45 7.75
CA ALA A 159 6.32 8.21 8.49
C ALA A 159 5.24 7.32 7.87
N ARG A 160 4.77 7.60 6.64
CA ARG A 160 3.64 6.92 5.99
C ARG A 160 3.88 5.44 5.69
N ALA A 161 5.13 4.99 5.67
CA ALA A 161 5.46 3.57 5.52
C ALA A 161 5.30 2.75 6.81
N SER A 162 4.96 3.40 7.91
CA SER A 162 4.60 2.70 9.16
C SER A 162 3.44 1.75 8.92
N ARG A 163 3.47 0.58 9.57
CA ARG A 163 2.59 -0.54 9.26
C ARG A 163 2.01 -1.15 10.51
N LEU A 164 0.75 -1.59 10.40
CA LEU A 164 0.07 -2.38 11.41
C LEU A 164 -0.61 -3.57 10.77
N GLY A 165 -0.52 -4.73 11.40
CA GLY A 165 -1.12 -5.96 10.91
C GLY A 165 -1.52 -6.90 12.02
N LEU A 166 -2.49 -7.75 11.70
CA LEU A 166 -2.96 -8.83 12.53
C LEU A 166 -3.00 -10.10 11.69
N VAL A 167 -2.52 -11.20 12.25
CA VAL A 167 -2.68 -12.52 11.68
C VAL A 167 -3.24 -13.46 12.73
N SER A 168 -4.21 -14.29 12.34
CA SER A 168 -4.72 -15.37 13.17
C SER A 168 -4.59 -16.69 12.43
N THR A 169 -4.29 -17.77 13.17
CA THR A 169 -4.26 -19.14 12.65
C THR A 169 -5.06 -20.06 13.55
N THR A 170 -5.82 -20.94 12.92
CA THR A 170 -6.65 -21.96 13.59
C THR A 170 -6.45 -23.29 12.88
N PRO A 171 -6.01 -24.36 13.54
CA PRO A 171 -5.98 -25.70 12.96
C PRO A 171 -7.39 -26.17 12.61
N THR A 172 -7.58 -26.73 11.42
CA THR A 172 -8.86 -27.34 11.02
C THR A 172 -8.65 -28.69 10.32
N LEU A 173 -9.73 -29.44 10.13
CA LEU A 173 -9.69 -30.72 9.41
C LEU A 173 -9.33 -30.54 7.91
N LEU A 174 -9.51 -29.34 7.36
CA LEU A 174 -9.20 -29.00 5.96
C LEU A 174 -7.82 -28.33 5.82
N GLY A 175 -7.01 -28.33 6.87
CA GLY A 175 -5.73 -27.66 6.96
C GLY A 175 -5.78 -26.42 7.84
N GLU A 176 -4.71 -25.66 7.85
CA GLU A 176 -4.63 -24.42 8.63
C GLU A 176 -5.56 -23.36 8.01
N PHE A 177 -6.40 -22.79 8.85
CA PHE A 177 -7.19 -21.59 8.53
C PHE A 177 -6.44 -20.36 9.03
N GLU A 178 -6.07 -19.46 8.13
CA GLU A 178 -5.39 -18.20 8.41
C GLU A 178 -6.26 -17.03 7.98
N ILE A 179 -6.32 -15.99 8.81
CA ILE A 179 -6.80 -14.67 8.42
C ILE A 179 -5.66 -13.68 8.60
N LYS A 180 -5.43 -12.84 7.61
CA LYS A 180 -4.46 -11.75 7.69
C LYS A 180 -5.08 -10.43 7.26
N VAL A 181 -4.88 -9.39 8.09
CA VAL A 181 -5.19 -8.00 7.77
C VAL A 181 -3.95 -7.16 8.04
N GLU A 182 -3.55 -6.36 7.07
CA GLU A 182 -2.39 -5.46 7.18
C GLU A 182 -2.68 -4.15 6.45
N ALA A 183 -2.29 -3.04 7.05
CA ALA A 183 -2.40 -1.73 6.45
C ALA A 183 -1.18 -0.86 6.74
N ASP A 184 -0.96 0.16 5.91
CA ASP A 184 -0.04 1.26 6.12
C ASP A 184 -0.74 2.60 5.85
N PHE A 185 -0.01 3.70 5.89
CA PHE A 185 -0.53 5.05 5.67
C PHE A 185 -0.08 5.62 4.32
N ASN A 186 0.29 4.77 3.37
CA ASN A 186 0.86 5.19 2.08
C ASN A 186 -0.17 5.13 0.94
N ALA A 187 -1.43 5.49 1.20
CA ALA A 187 -2.41 5.75 0.15
C ALA A 187 -2.20 7.15 -0.45
N PRO A 188 -2.67 7.37 -1.70
CA PRO A 188 -2.76 8.70 -2.27
C PRO A 188 -3.46 9.66 -1.31
N ASN A 189 -2.93 10.86 -1.16
CA ASN A 189 -3.41 11.85 -0.21
C ASN A 189 -3.96 13.07 -0.94
N ASP A 190 -4.93 13.75 -0.34
CA ASP A 190 -5.28 15.07 -0.78
C ASP A 190 -4.24 16.10 -0.26
N TYR A 191 -4.08 17.16 -1.01
CA TYR A 191 -3.13 18.23 -0.75
C TYR A 191 -3.27 18.87 0.64
N MET A 192 -4.49 19.00 1.13
CA MET A 192 -4.77 19.72 2.37
C MET A 192 -4.42 18.90 3.61
N GLY A 193 -4.59 17.59 3.57
CA GLY A 193 -4.24 16.70 4.67
C GLY A 193 -2.75 16.70 4.97
N GLU A 194 -1.93 16.70 3.94
CA GLU A 194 -0.47 16.69 4.11
C GLU A 194 0.07 18.03 4.62
N LEU A 195 -0.42 19.15 4.09
CA LEU A 195 -0.02 20.47 4.54
C LEU A 195 -0.39 20.79 5.99
N GLY A 196 -1.57 20.31 6.42
CA GLY A 196 -2.09 20.67 7.74
C GLY A 196 -1.49 19.86 8.88
N SER A 197 -1.15 18.60 8.64
CA SER A 197 -0.79 17.68 9.72
C SER A 197 0.23 16.60 9.33
N ASN A 198 0.82 16.67 8.15
CA ASN A 198 1.51 15.54 7.50
C ASN A 198 0.63 14.29 7.47
N GLY A 199 -0.69 14.49 7.49
CA GLY A 199 -1.69 13.44 7.49
C GLY A 199 -1.67 12.68 6.18
N VAL A 200 -1.81 11.37 6.26
CA VAL A 200 -1.77 10.45 5.12
C VAL A 200 -2.90 9.47 5.22
N MET A 201 -3.38 8.99 4.09
CA MET A 201 -4.52 8.09 4.05
C MET A 201 -4.11 6.66 4.37
N PHE A 202 -4.99 5.97 5.08
CA PHE A 202 -4.85 4.56 5.40
C PHE A 202 -4.99 3.70 4.15
N ARG A 203 -4.08 2.76 3.93
CA ARG A 203 -4.06 1.89 2.77
C ARG A 203 -4.12 0.42 3.18
N LEU A 204 -5.14 -0.29 2.70
CA LEU A 204 -5.24 -1.73 2.86
C LEU A 204 -4.16 -2.42 2.01
N ARG A 205 -3.28 -3.19 2.66
CA ARG A 205 -2.21 -3.96 2.01
C ARG A 205 -2.62 -5.40 1.81
N HIS A 206 -3.03 -6.05 2.89
CA HIS A 206 -3.49 -7.43 2.90
C HIS A 206 -4.80 -7.53 3.64
N ALA A 207 -5.75 -8.25 3.07
CA ALA A 207 -6.99 -8.68 3.72
C ALA A 207 -7.43 -9.97 3.04
N TYR A 208 -7.05 -11.11 3.61
CA TYR A 208 -7.37 -12.41 3.03
C TYR A 208 -7.61 -13.48 4.09
N GLY A 209 -8.37 -14.50 3.70
CA GLY A 209 -8.47 -15.79 4.36
C GLY A 209 -7.76 -16.86 3.54
N ARG A 210 -7.07 -17.78 4.20
CA ARG A 210 -6.45 -18.96 3.59
C ARG A 210 -6.92 -20.21 4.33
N LEU A 211 -7.41 -21.21 3.61
CA LEU A 211 -7.75 -22.51 4.14
C LEU A 211 -6.96 -23.58 3.37
N GLY A 212 -5.98 -24.16 4.05
CA GLY A 212 -5.04 -25.06 3.39
C GLY A 212 -4.36 -24.41 2.18
N ASN A 213 -4.65 -24.90 0.99
CA ASN A 213 -4.07 -24.45 -0.27
C ASN A 213 -4.85 -23.32 -0.98
N LEU A 214 -6.06 -23.02 -0.51
CA LEU A 214 -6.94 -21.99 -1.09
C LEU A 214 -6.79 -20.67 -0.35
N LEU A 215 -6.52 -19.59 -1.08
CA LEU A 215 -6.48 -18.21 -0.58
C LEU A 215 -7.56 -17.39 -1.29
N VAL A 216 -8.32 -16.62 -0.52
CA VAL A 216 -9.34 -15.69 -1.01
C VAL A 216 -9.18 -14.34 -0.34
N GLY A 217 -9.07 -13.27 -1.12
CA GLY A 217 -8.96 -11.90 -0.64
C GLY A 217 -7.81 -11.13 -1.26
N GLN A 218 -7.50 -9.96 -0.71
CA GLN A 218 -6.47 -9.07 -1.23
C GLN A 218 -5.09 -9.39 -0.66
N THR A 219 -4.14 -9.65 -1.53
CA THR A 219 -2.72 -9.78 -1.20
C THR A 219 -1.86 -9.49 -2.43
N TRP A 220 -0.56 -9.71 -2.33
CA TRP A 220 0.33 -9.64 -3.48
C TRP A 220 -0.20 -10.49 -4.64
N SER A 221 -0.16 -9.92 -5.85
CA SER A 221 -0.44 -10.67 -7.08
C SER A 221 0.36 -11.96 -7.12
N ASN A 222 -0.21 -13.01 -7.69
CA ASN A 222 0.49 -14.26 -7.91
C ASN A 222 1.65 -14.14 -8.93
N PHE A 223 1.67 -13.06 -9.72
CA PHE A 223 2.77 -12.75 -10.65
C PHE A 223 4.02 -12.18 -9.95
N ILE A 224 3.98 -11.92 -8.64
CA ILE A 224 5.12 -11.41 -7.88
C ILE A 224 6.06 -12.53 -7.42
N ASP A 225 7.36 -12.23 -7.34
CA ASP A 225 8.36 -13.10 -6.71
C ASP A 225 9.29 -12.27 -5.81
N LEU A 226 8.89 -12.11 -4.56
CA LEU A 226 9.65 -11.32 -3.58
C LEU A 226 11.04 -11.89 -3.27
N ARG A 227 11.29 -13.18 -3.54
CA ARG A 227 12.59 -13.82 -3.27
C ARG A 227 13.65 -13.50 -4.31
N SER A 228 13.24 -13.04 -5.48
CA SER A 228 14.14 -12.55 -6.53
C SER A 228 14.38 -11.05 -6.47
N TYR A 229 13.66 -10.31 -5.62
CA TYR A 229 13.75 -8.86 -5.59
C TYR A 229 14.91 -8.36 -4.74
N PRO A 230 15.62 -7.34 -5.24
CA PRO A 230 16.68 -6.71 -4.47
C PRO A 230 16.09 -5.86 -3.34
N GLU A 231 16.84 -5.72 -2.26
CA GLU A 231 16.44 -4.94 -1.09
C GLU A 231 16.94 -3.50 -1.20
N THR A 232 16.03 -2.53 -1.12
CA THR A 232 16.29 -1.09 -1.17
C THR A 232 15.89 -0.40 0.12
N VAL A 233 16.56 0.72 0.48
CA VAL A 233 16.08 1.64 1.52
C VAL A 233 14.87 2.41 1.00
N ASP A 234 14.85 2.77 -0.28
CA ASP A 234 13.64 3.26 -0.92
C ASP A 234 12.48 2.27 -0.67
N PHE A 235 11.32 2.79 -0.29
CA PHE A 235 10.16 1.96 0.04
C PHE A 235 9.71 1.07 -1.12
N ASN A 236 9.92 1.50 -2.36
CA ASN A 236 9.75 0.67 -3.54
C ASN A 236 11.13 0.19 -4.05
N PRO A 237 11.24 -1.05 -4.51
CA PRO A 237 12.43 -1.53 -5.20
C PRO A 237 12.55 -0.92 -6.60
N SER A 238 13.45 -1.45 -7.41
CA SER A 238 13.62 -1.04 -8.81
C SER A 238 12.32 -1.15 -9.60
N GLY A 239 12.13 -0.27 -10.59
CA GLY A 239 10.85 -0.12 -11.28
C GLY A 239 10.52 -1.20 -12.31
N ASP A 240 11.42 -2.17 -12.53
CA ASP A 240 11.18 -3.33 -13.40
C ASP A 240 10.35 -4.44 -12.74
N VAL A 241 10.11 -4.37 -11.41
CA VAL A 241 9.43 -5.40 -10.63
C VAL A 241 7.92 -5.17 -10.55
N THR A 242 7.20 -6.19 -10.09
CA THR A 242 5.76 -6.14 -9.83
C THR A 242 5.51 -5.69 -8.39
N LEU A 243 4.67 -4.67 -8.18
CA LEU A 243 4.37 -4.13 -6.84
C LEU A 243 2.86 -4.03 -6.54
N ILE A 244 2.03 -4.80 -7.23
CA ILE A 244 0.58 -4.75 -7.07
C ILE A 244 0.08 -5.74 -6.03
N ARG A 245 -0.96 -5.32 -5.29
CA ARG A 245 -1.80 -6.14 -4.44
C ARG A 245 -3.23 -6.00 -4.92
N GLN A 246 -3.92 -7.11 -5.03
CA GLN A 246 -5.29 -7.12 -5.53
C GLN A 246 -6.10 -8.27 -4.96
N ALA A 247 -7.43 -8.13 -4.97
CA ALA A 247 -8.33 -9.20 -4.61
C ALA A 247 -8.14 -10.38 -5.58
N GLN A 248 -8.11 -11.59 -5.06
CA GLN A 248 -7.85 -12.78 -5.84
C GLN A 248 -8.44 -14.03 -5.19
N LEU A 249 -8.68 -15.04 -6.01
CA LEU A 249 -8.83 -16.44 -5.62
C LEU A 249 -7.60 -17.16 -6.15
N ARG A 250 -6.78 -17.74 -5.24
CA ARG A 250 -5.53 -18.42 -5.58
C ARG A 250 -5.52 -19.82 -4.99
N TYR A 251 -5.18 -20.81 -5.80
CA TYR A 251 -4.94 -22.17 -5.37
C TYR A 251 -3.47 -22.54 -5.58
N THR A 252 -2.80 -23.02 -4.52
CA THR A 252 -1.39 -23.38 -4.53
C THR A 252 -1.24 -24.89 -4.42
N ILE A 253 -0.59 -25.53 -5.39
CA ILE A 253 -0.35 -26.96 -5.48
C ILE A 253 1.10 -27.20 -5.05
N PRO A 254 1.35 -27.80 -3.88
CA PRO A 254 2.70 -28.20 -3.47
C PRO A 254 3.13 -29.46 -4.27
N LEU A 255 4.32 -29.44 -4.83
CA LEU A 255 4.90 -30.50 -5.65
C LEU A 255 6.34 -30.83 -5.18
N GLY A 256 6.49 -31.24 -3.93
CA GLY A 256 7.79 -31.44 -3.29
C GLY A 256 8.56 -30.13 -3.12
N PRO A 257 9.76 -29.97 -3.70
CA PRO A 257 10.54 -28.72 -3.61
C PRO A 257 9.98 -27.60 -4.50
N THR A 258 8.95 -27.88 -5.30
CA THR A 258 8.30 -26.93 -6.18
C THR A 258 6.88 -26.63 -5.75
N THR A 259 6.35 -25.49 -6.20
CA THR A 259 4.94 -25.13 -6.07
C THR A 259 4.42 -24.60 -7.38
N LEU A 260 3.16 -24.89 -7.69
CA LEU A 260 2.42 -24.26 -8.77
C LEU A 260 1.22 -23.51 -8.17
N ALA A 261 1.18 -22.22 -8.31
CA ALA A 261 0.05 -21.41 -7.89
C ALA A 261 -0.68 -20.83 -9.10
N LEU A 262 -2.00 -21.00 -9.13
CA LEU A 262 -2.90 -20.47 -10.14
C LEU A 262 -3.85 -19.50 -9.47
N ALA A 263 -4.08 -18.32 -10.07
CA ALA A 263 -5.02 -17.35 -9.52
C ALA A 263 -5.84 -16.67 -10.60
N VAL A 264 -7.05 -16.28 -10.19
CA VAL A 264 -7.87 -15.27 -10.86
C VAL A 264 -7.84 -14.01 -9.98
N GLU A 265 -7.53 -12.88 -10.58
CA GLU A 265 -7.22 -11.65 -9.87
C GLU A 265 -8.12 -10.51 -10.37
N ASN A 266 -8.38 -9.52 -9.50
CA ASN A 266 -9.18 -8.36 -9.87
C ASN A 266 -8.56 -7.65 -11.08
N PRO A 267 -9.29 -7.49 -12.19
CA PRO A 267 -8.81 -6.78 -13.35
C PRO A 267 -8.88 -5.26 -13.09
N GLU A 268 -7.84 -4.55 -13.43
CA GLU A 268 -7.79 -3.09 -13.38
C GLU A 268 -6.78 -2.59 -14.40
N SER A 269 -6.98 -2.98 -15.64
CA SER A 269 -6.11 -2.64 -16.75
C SER A 269 -6.42 -1.24 -17.23
N LEU A 270 -5.46 -0.34 -17.05
CA LEU A 270 -5.58 1.06 -17.42
C LEU A 270 -5.08 1.28 -18.84
N SER A 271 -5.90 1.91 -19.68
CA SER A 271 -5.43 2.56 -20.91
C SER A 271 -5.12 4.03 -20.64
N SER A 272 -3.99 4.52 -21.14
CA SER A 272 -3.72 5.95 -21.17
C SER A 272 -4.52 6.58 -22.31
N LEU A 273 -5.26 7.64 -22.01
CA LEU A 273 -5.93 8.44 -23.04
C LEU A 273 -4.92 9.39 -23.68
N PRO A 274 -5.09 9.69 -25.00
CA PRO A 274 -4.39 10.81 -25.60
C PRO A 274 -4.72 12.09 -24.82
N PRO A 275 -3.78 13.03 -24.67
CA PRO A 275 -4.00 14.29 -23.98
C PRO A 275 -5.19 15.10 -24.49
N SER A 276 -5.56 14.92 -25.75
CA SER A 276 -6.69 15.59 -26.38
C SER A 276 -8.08 15.04 -25.97
N GLN A 277 -8.13 13.94 -25.23
CA GLN A 277 -9.36 13.25 -24.84
C GLN A 277 -9.54 13.10 -23.34
N THR A 278 -8.91 13.97 -22.54
CA THR A 278 -9.20 14.02 -21.10
C THR A 278 -10.67 14.33 -20.93
N LEU A 279 -11.45 13.33 -20.50
CA LEU A 279 -12.85 13.53 -20.22
C LEU A 279 -12.98 14.55 -19.09
N SER A 280 -13.82 15.55 -19.31
CA SER A 280 -14.03 16.68 -18.40
C SER A 280 -14.46 16.28 -16.97
N ASN A 281 -14.73 15.02 -16.74
CA ASN A 281 -15.23 14.47 -15.47
C ASN A 281 -14.27 13.45 -14.82
N GLY A 282 -13.02 13.31 -15.28
CA GLY A 282 -12.11 12.28 -14.77
C GLY A 282 -12.62 10.84 -14.98
N GLY A 283 -13.67 10.67 -15.75
CA GLY A 283 -14.26 9.38 -16.07
C GLY A 283 -13.37 8.64 -17.06
N ARG A 284 -12.94 7.45 -16.70
CA ARG A 284 -12.30 6.49 -17.61
C ARG A 284 -13.42 5.69 -18.28
N ASN A 285 -13.32 5.50 -19.59
CA ASN A 285 -14.19 4.58 -20.30
C ASN A 285 -13.70 3.13 -20.25
N ASP A 286 -12.68 2.87 -19.43
CA ASP A 286 -12.12 1.54 -19.25
C ASP A 286 -13.05 0.69 -18.39
N PHE A 287 -13.39 -0.49 -18.84
CA PHE A 287 -14.06 -1.50 -18.05
C PHE A 287 -13.53 -2.89 -18.40
N ASN A 288 -13.50 -3.76 -17.41
CA ASN A 288 -13.00 -5.11 -17.55
C ASN A 288 -14.16 -6.10 -17.47
N ARG A 289 -14.24 -7.06 -18.40
CA ARG A 289 -15.26 -8.12 -18.40
C ARG A 289 -14.77 -9.43 -17.82
N MET A 290 -13.45 -9.61 -17.82
CA MET A 290 -12.84 -10.85 -17.37
C MET A 290 -11.79 -10.55 -16.30
N PRO A 291 -11.62 -11.42 -15.31
CA PRO A 291 -10.52 -11.31 -14.37
C PRO A 291 -9.17 -11.51 -15.08
N ASP A 292 -8.11 -10.96 -14.50
CA ASP A 292 -6.76 -11.34 -14.87
C ASP A 292 -6.50 -12.79 -14.41
N VAL A 293 -5.77 -13.55 -15.20
CA VAL A 293 -5.37 -14.92 -14.86
C VAL A 293 -3.86 -14.96 -14.72
N THR A 294 -3.39 -15.51 -13.60
CA THR A 294 -1.95 -15.62 -13.33
C THR A 294 -1.54 -17.03 -12.93
N ALA A 295 -0.33 -17.39 -13.31
CA ALA A 295 0.33 -18.62 -12.92
C ALA A 295 1.74 -18.34 -12.41
N ASN A 296 2.15 -19.05 -11.36
CA ASN A 296 3.48 -18.95 -10.77
C ASN A 296 3.96 -20.36 -10.42
N TRP A 297 4.99 -20.81 -11.11
CA TRP A 297 5.73 -22.00 -10.73
C TRP A 297 7.03 -21.58 -10.06
N SER A 298 7.31 -22.13 -8.89
CA SER A 298 8.53 -21.85 -8.15
C SER A 298 9.20 -23.11 -7.64
N TRP A 299 10.52 -23.10 -7.64
CA TRP A 299 11.38 -24.09 -7.03
C TRP A 299 12.18 -23.45 -5.89
N ASN A 300 12.26 -24.15 -4.76
CA ASN A 300 12.96 -23.70 -3.56
C ASN A 300 13.92 -24.79 -3.10
N GLY A 301 15.21 -24.53 -3.25
CA GLY A 301 16.28 -25.34 -2.69
C GLY A 301 16.98 -24.62 -1.54
N ASP A 302 17.96 -25.30 -0.92
CA ASP A 302 18.68 -24.77 0.25
C ASP A 302 19.52 -23.54 -0.07
N ARG A 303 20.07 -23.47 -1.29
CA ARG A 303 20.99 -22.39 -1.71
C ARG A 303 20.45 -21.54 -2.86
N ALA A 304 19.33 -21.90 -3.43
CA ALA A 304 18.79 -21.21 -4.59
C ALA A 304 17.26 -21.22 -4.59
N HIS A 305 16.70 -20.21 -5.23
CA HIS A 305 15.30 -20.12 -5.57
C HIS A 305 15.17 -19.78 -7.05
N PHE A 306 14.13 -20.29 -7.69
CA PHE A 306 13.78 -19.98 -9.06
C PHE A 306 12.27 -19.86 -9.22
N SER A 307 11.79 -18.93 -10.04
CA SER A 307 10.37 -18.78 -10.38
C SER A 307 10.17 -18.54 -11.86
N LEU A 308 9.09 -19.11 -12.39
CA LEU A 308 8.54 -18.81 -13.72
C LEU A 308 7.09 -18.36 -13.54
N ARG A 309 6.76 -17.20 -14.11
CA ARG A 309 5.47 -16.55 -13.90
C ARG A 309 4.85 -16.15 -15.23
N ALA A 310 3.53 -16.24 -15.31
CA ALA A 310 2.75 -15.80 -16.46
C ALA A 310 1.50 -15.07 -16.00
N ALA A 311 1.08 -14.10 -16.78
CA ALA A 311 -0.18 -13.37 -16.55
C ALA A 311 -0.83 -13.05 -17.90
N THR A 312 -2.17 -12.98 -17.90
CA THR A 312 -2.95 -12.47 -19.01
C THR A 312 -4.03 -11.54 -18.49
N MET A 313 -4.24 -10.41 -19.17
CA MET A 313 -5.14 -9.34 -18.77
C MET A 313 -5.90 -8.77 -19.97
N GLU A 314 -7.14 -8.33 -19.78
CA GLU A 314 -7.91 -7.64 -20.81
C GLU A 314 -7.73 -6.13 -20.67
N TYR A 315 -7.43 -5.45 -21.78
CA TYR A 315 -7.57 -4.01 -21.95
C TYR A 315 -8.83 -3.74 -22.77
N ARG A 316 -9.73 -2.91 -22.26
CA ARG A 316 -11.00 -2.69 -22.90
C ARG A 316 -11.51 -1.25 -22.68
N ASN A 317 -12.10 -0.70 -23.72
CA ASN A 317 -12.94 0.49 -23.68
C ASN A 317 -14.30 0.20 -24.34
N ASP A 318 -15.14 1.20 -24.55
CA ASP A 318 -16.49 1.05 -25.12
C ASP A 318 -16.49 0.43 -26.53
N HIS A 319 -15.40 0.56 -27.27
CA HIS A 319 -15.35 0.19 -28.69
C HIS A 319 -14.37 -0.95 -29.00
N HIS A 320 -13.32 -1.12 -28.17
CA HIS A 320 -12.23 -2.03 -28.47
C HIS A 320 -11.86 -2.89 -27.26
N SER A 321 -11.38 -4.08 -27.54
CA SER A 321 -10.80 -4.99 -26.54
C SER A 321 -9.53 -5.62 -27.09
N LYS A 322 -8.49 -5.70 -26.28
CA LYS A 322 -7.24 -6.41 -26.58
C LYS A 322 -6.78 -7.21 -25.36
N GLN A 323 -6.25 -8.39 -25.66
CA GLN A 323 -5.65 -9.26 -24.66
C GLN A 323 -4.16 -8.96 -24.55
N GLY A 324 -3.74 -8.58 -23.32
CA GLY A 324 -2.34 -8.46 -22.95
C GLY A 324 -1.83 -9.75 -22.30
N TYR A 325 -0.51 -9.89 -22.26
CA TYR A 325 0.17 -10.98 -21.57
C TYR A 325 1.50 -10.51 -20.97
N ALA A 326 1.93 -11.22 -19.92
CA ALA A 326 3.22 -11.02 -19.29
C ALA A 326 3.86 -12.36 -18.92
N ILE A 327 5.18 -12.43 -19.03
CA ILE A 327 6.01 -13.55 -18.56
C ILE A 327 7.12 -12.97 -17.69
N GLY A 328 7.46 -13.67 -16.60
CA GLY A 328 8.55 -13.31 -15.71
C GLY A 328 9.35 -14.52 -15.28
N VAL A 329 10.65 -14.36 -15.19
CA VAL A 329 11.60 -15.30 -14.62
C VAL A 329 12.36 -14.57 -13.53
N GLY A 330 12.58 -15.23 -12.40
CA GLY A 330 13.35 -14.64 -11.30
C GLY A 330 14.00 -15.71 -10.45
N GLY A 331 15.00 -15.31 -9.69
CA GLY A 331 15.65 -16.22 -8.78
C GLY A 331 16.65 -15.55 -7.84
N SER A 332 17.07 -16.34 -6.87
CA SER A 332 18.16 -15.99 -5.96
C SER A 332 19.13 -17.17 -5.79
N TYR A 333 20.39 -16.84 -5.54
CA TYR A 333 21.45 -17.82 -5.34
C TYR A 333 22.43 -17.37 -4.27
N MET A 334 22.77 -18.24 -3.34
CA MET A 334 23.83 -17.99 -2.35
C MET A 334 25.20 -18.01 -3.03
N LEU A 335 25.79 -16.84 -3.24
CA LEU A 335 27.07 -16.65 -3.93
C LEU A 335 28.11 -16.12 -2.94
N GLY A 336 29.10 -16.93 -2.61
CA GLY A 336 30.08 -16.59 -1.58
C GLY A 336 29.40 -16.35 -0.23
N PRO A 337 29.72 -15.22 0.47
CA PRO A 337 29.08 -14.88 1.74
C PRO A 337 27.67 -14.28 1.57
N GLY A 338 27.30 -13.88 0.37
CA GLY A 338 26.09 -13.11 0.10
C GLY A 338 25.08 -13.84 -0.75
N VAL A 339 24.08 -13.08 -1.20
CA VAL A 339 22.98 -13.55 -2.04
C VAL A 339 22.89 -12.72 -3.31
N LEU A 340 22.97 -13.40 -4.44
CA LEU A 340 22.69 -12.83 -5.75
C LEU A 340 21.19 -12.98 -6.01
N VAL A 341 20.54 -11.92 -6.46
CA VAL A 341 19.16 -11.91 -6.94
C VAL A 341 19.12 -11.39 -8.38
N ALA A 342 18.29 -12.00 -9.22
CA ALA A 342 18.11 -11.54 -10.59
C ALA A 342 16.69 -11.82 -11.07
N GLY A 343 16.19 -10.97 -11.96
CA GLY A 343 14.89 -11.16 -12.59
C GLY A 343 14.80 -10.48 -13.94
N VAL A 344 13.96 -11.07 -14.80
CA VAL A 344 13.55 -10.51 -16.08
C VAL A 344 12.05 -10.74 -16.22
N GLN A 345 11.34 -9.73 -16.64
CA GLN A 345 9.92 -9.85 -16.98
C GLN A 345 9.56 -8.93 -18.15
N GLY A 346 8.52 -9.31 -18.90
CA GLY A 346 8.09 -8.52 -20.05
C GLY A 346 6.83 -9.09 -20.68
N GLY A 347 6.28 -8.35 -21.63
CA GLY A 347 5.08 -8.76 -22.33
C GLY A 347 4.53 -7.63 -23.21
N GLU A 348 3.37 -7.90 -23.78
CA GLU A 348 2.56 -6.91 -24.48
C GLU A 348 1.37 -6.54 -23.62
N GLY A 349 1.23 -5.26 -23.27
CA GLY A 349 0.25 -4.81 -22.29
C GLY A 349 0.58 -5.25 -20.87
N ILE A 350 1.85 -5.39 -20.50
CA ILE A 350 2.23 -5.79 -19.13
C ILE A 350 1.73 -4.79 -18.08
N GLY A 351 1.69 -3.48 -18.38
CA GLY A 351 1.07 -2.43 -17.58
C GLY A 351 1.42 -2.52 -16.10
N ARG A 352 0.41 -2.61 -15.25
CA ARG A 352 0.54 -2.62 -13.78
C ARG A 352 1.35 -3.80 -13.19
N TYR A 353 1.58 -4.85 -13.99
CA TYR A 353 2.44 -5.96 -13.59
C TYR A 353 3.95 -5.64 -13.68
N MET A 354 4.29 -4.41 -14.08
CA MET A 354 5.63 -3.86 -13.98
C MET A 354 5.56 -2.38 -13.58
N PHE A 355 6.20 -1.99 -12.47
CA PHE A 355 6.00 -0.68 -11.87
C PHE A 355 6.28 0.49 -12.83
N ASN A 356 7.37 0.44 -13.61
CA ASN A 356 7.66 1.47 -14.62
C ASN A 356 6.69 1.49 -15.81
N ALA A 357 5.82 0.48 -15.95
CA ALA A 357 4.86 0.37 -17.05
C ALA A 357 3.40 0.59 -16.60
N VAL A 358 3.16 0.94 -15.33
CA VAL A 358 1.81 1.11 -14.75
C VAL A 358 0.92 1.98 -15.63
N MET A 359 1.42 3.11 -16.12
CA MET A 359 0.68 4.04 -16.98
C MET A 359 0.86 3.77 -18.48
N GLN A 360 1.60 2.72 -18.84
CA GLN A 360 1.99 2.40 -20.22
C GLN A 360 1.70 0.94 -20.56
N GLY A 361 0.52 0.45 -20.17
CA GLY A 361 0.01 -0.85 -20.58
C GLY A 361 -0.65 -0.79 -21.95
N ALA A 362 -1.56 0.15 -22.12
CA ALA A 362 -2.25 0.43 -23.39
C ALA A 362 -2.44 1.92 -23.58
N THR A 363 -2.62 2.35 -24.83
CA THR A 363 -3.00 3.70 -25.20
C THR A 363 -4.19 3.66 -26.17
N GLU A 364 -5.19 4.47 -25.90
CA GLU A 364 -6.30 4.67 -26.81
C GLU A 364 -5.92 5.69 -27.89
N THR A 365 -6.14 5.36 -29.15
CA THR A 365 -5.82 6.19 -30.32
C THR A 365 -7.05 6.49 -31.13
N GLY A 366 -8.11 7.02 -30.53
CA GLY A 366 -9.36 7.43 -31.19
C GLY A 366 -10.08 6.35 -32.02
N THR A 367 -9.35 5.53 -32.76
CA THR A 367 -9.85 4.47 -33.65
C THR A 367 -9.40 3.07 -33.25
N SER A 368 -8.51 2.93 -32.28
CA SER A 368 -8.01 1.63 -31.83
C SER A 368 -7.39 1.71 -30.43
N LEU A 369 -7.26 0.58 -29.79
CA LEU A 369 -6.50 0.37 -28.55
C LEU A 369 -5.14 -0.20 -28.92
N GLN A 370 -4.07 0.47 -28.52
CA GLN A 370 -2.69 0.07 -28.81
C GLN A 370 -2.00 -0.42 -27.52
N LEU A 371 -1.59 -1.68 -27.51
CA LEU A 371 -0.80 -2.23 -26.39
C LEU A 371 0.68 -1.85 -26.53
N TRP A 372 1.35 -1.66 -25.38
CA TRP A 372 2.78 -1.44 -25.32
C TRP A 372 3.51 -2.76 -25.05
N LYS A 373 4.61 -2.98 -25.78
CA LYS A 373 5.56 -4.06 -25.44
C LYS A 373 6.63 -3.49 -24.55
N ALA A 374 6.84 -4.12 -23.39
CA ALA A 374 7.84 -3.70 -22.43
C ALA A 374 8.59 -4.91 -21.87
N ALA A 375 9.84 -4.70 -21.50
CA ALA A 375 10.66 -5.66 -20.78
C ALA A 375 11.47 -4.94 -19.71
N GLY A 376 11.58 -5.57 -18.53
CA GLY A 376 12.36 -5.09 -17.41
C GLY A 376 13.26 -6.18 -16.85
N SER A 377 14.40 -5.77 -16.30
CA SER A 377 15.36 -6.69 -15.69
C SER A 377 16.07 -6.02 -14.51
N HIS A 378 16.45 -6.82 -13.54
CA HIS A 378 17.31 -6.39 -12.43
C HIS A 378 18.36 -7.44 -12.09
N LEU A 379 19.43 -6.96 -11.49
CA LEU A 379 20.49 -7.74 -10.87
C LEU A 379 20.85 -7.07 -9.54
N GLY A 380 20.83 -7.84 -8.46
CA GLY A 380 21.19 -7.37 -7.13
C GLY A 380 22.12 -8.33 -6.41
N TYR A 381 23.00 -7.79 -5.58
CA TYR A 381 23.85 -8.60 -4.71
C TYR A 381 23.81 -8.04 -3.28
N THR A 382 23.38 -8.87 -2.35
CA THR A 382 23.41 -8.57 -0.91
C THR A 382 24.69 -9.10 -0.31
N MET A 383 25.54 -8.21 0.23
CA MET A 383 26.78 -8.54 0.92
C MET A 383 26.61 -8.37 2.43
N PRO A 384 26.58 -9.43 3.24
CA PRO A 384 26.65 -9.34 4.69
C PRO A 384 28.10 -9.07 5.13
N TRP A 385 28.34 -7.96 5.79
CA TRP A 385 29.63 -7.61 6.36
C TRP A 385 29.80 -8.20 7.76
N THR A 386 28.72 -8.16 8.53
CA THR A 386 28.59 -8.75 9.87
C THR A 386 27.16 -9.32 10.02
N PRO A 387 26.83 -10.02 11.10
CA PRO A 387 25.46 -10.44 11.35
C PRO A 387 24.44 -9.29 11.44
N SER A 388 24.90 -8.07 11.71
CA SER A 388 24.03 -6.88 11.84
C SER A 388 24.20 -5.85 10.73
N LEU A 389 25.16 -6.02 9.81
CA LEU A 389 25.51 -5.02 8.79
C LEU A 389 25.53 -5.67 7.42
N ARG A 390 24.76 -5.13 6.46
CA ARG A 390 24.70 -5.59 5.07
C ARG A 390 24.61 -4.43 4.09
N SER A 391 25.11 -4.63 2.88
CA SER A 391 24.96 -3.73 1.74
C SER A 391 24.30 -4.44 0.59
N ASN A 392 23.55 -3.69 -0.23
CA ASN A 392 23.02 -4.17 -1.49
C ASN A 392 23.56 -3.29 -2.64
N PHE A 393 23.88 -3.95 -3.75
CA PHE A 393 24.29 -3.33 -5.01
C PHE A 393 23.29 -3.77 -6.06
N ILE A 394 22.60 -2.82 -6.70
CA ILE A 394 21.44 -3.10 -7.52
C ILE A 394 21.54 -2.33 -8.82
N LEU A 395 21.25 -3.02 -9.92
CA LEU A 395 21.09 -2.44 -11.26
C LEU A 395 19.75 -2.88 -11.83
N SER A 396 19.04 -2.00 -12.49
CA SER A 396 17.84 -2.35 -13.21
C SER A 396 17.67 -1.55 -14.50
N ARG A 397 16.96 -2.14 -15.45
CA ARG A 397 16.59 -1.51 -16.71
C ARG A 397 15.18 -1.93 -17.12
N THR A 398 14.41 -0.94 -17.58
CA THR A 398 13.14 -1.15 -18.26
C THR A 398 13.21 -0.54 -19.66
N VAL A 399 12.75 -1.27 -20.67
CA VAL A 399 12.70 -0.81 -22.06
C VAL A 399 11.31 -1.02 -22.63
N PHE A 400 10.92 -0.10 -23.53
CA PHE A 400 9.66 -0.17 -24.27
C PHE A 400 9.94 -0.22 -25.75
N ALA A 401 9.24 -1.09 -26.46
CA ALA A 401 9.36 -1.18 -27.91
C ALA A 401 8.56 -0.08 -28.59
N ASN A 402 9.05 0.34 -29.75
CA ASN A 402 8.34 1.28 -30.60
C ASN A 402 6.99 0.73 -31.06
N ASN A 403 6.00 1.59 -31.19
CA ASN A 403 4.69 1.28 -31.74
C ASN A 403 4.10 2.52 -32.43
N ALA A 404 2.91 2.42 -33.02
CA ALA A 404 2.28 3.53 -33.73
C ALA A 404 2.04 4.77 -32.84
N THR A 405 1.78 4.57 -31.53
CA THR A 405 1.65 5.67 -30.58
C THR A 405 3.00 6.36 -30.34
N ALA A 406 4.08 5.60 -30.15
CA ALA A 406 5.43 6.14 -30.02
C ALA A 406 5.85 6.90 -31.27
N ASP A 407 5.55 6.37 -32.46
CA ASP A 407 5.82 7.03 -33.74
C ASP A 407 5.07 8.36 -33.89
N ALA A 408 3.82 8.41 -33.46
CA ALA A 408 3.03 9.63 -33.43
C ALA A 408 3.64 10.66 -32.46
N TYR A 409 4.06 10.22 -31.31
CA TYR A 409 4.71 11.06 -30.29
C TYR A 409 6.05 11.63 -30.82
N GLN A 410 6.89 10.81 -31.42
CA GLN A 410 8.16 11.24 -32.03
C GLN A 410 7.96 12.26 -33.14
N ARG A 411 6.85 12.21 -33.89
CA ARG A 411 6.52 13.20 -34.93
C ARG A 411 5.93 14.49 -34.39
N GLY A 412 5.84 14.66 -33.07
CA GLY A 412 5.29 15.86 -32.46
C GLY A 412 3.78 16.02 -32.61
N ILE A 413 3.07 14.99 -33.02
CA ILE A 413 1.61 15.02 -33.21
C ILE A 413 0.87 15.20 -31.87
N TRP A 414 1.56 14.93 -30.78
CA TRP A 414 1.01 14.98 -29.41
C TRP A 414 1.48 16.19 -28.61
N LEU A 415 2.18 17.14 -29.23
CA LEU A 415 2.79 18.29 -28.57
C LEU A 415 1.79 19.35 -28.08
N GLY A 416 0.52 19.07 -28.08
CA GLY A 416 -0.46 20.13 -27.85
C GLY A 416 -1.03 20.26 -26.44
N VAL A 417 -1.00 19.26 -25.58
CA VAL A 417 -1.73 19.39 -24.30
C VAL A 417 -1.26 18.36 -23.28
N VAL A 418 -0.78 18.78 -22.17
CA VAL A 418 -0.61 18.11 -20.87
C VAL A 418 0.74 17.42 -20.67
N ASP A 419 1.52 18.02 -19.80
CA ASP A 419 2.77 17.58 -19.19
C ASP A 419 2.67 16.28 -18.37
N GLU A 420 1.52 15.60 -18.34
CA GLU A 420 1.27 14.55 -17.34
C GLU A 420 1.70 13.14 -17.76
N PHE A 421 1.76 12.81 -19.03
CA PHE A 421 2.21 11.49 -19.44
C PHE A 421 3.03 11.51 -20.75
N VAL A 422 4.34 11.44 -20.58
CA VAL A 422 5.28 11.24 -21.68
C VAL A 422 5.70 9.77 -21.69
N PRO A 423 5.47 9.00 -22.79
CA PRO A 423 5.78 7.58 -22.81
C PRO A 423 7.27 7.31 -22.59
N ASN A 424 7.58 6.39 -21.70
CA ASN A 424 8.92 5.91 -21.46
C ASN A 424 9.41 5.08 -22.66
N LYS A 425 10.66 5.31 -23.09
CA LYS A 425 11.41 4.46 -23.99
C LYS A 425 12.39 3.57 -23.24
N ARG A 426 13.03 4.12 -22.21
CA ARG A 426 13.95 3.41 -21.34
C ARG A 426 14.01 4.06 -19.95
N VAL A 427 14.10 3.25 -18.92
CA VAL A 427 14.40 3.69 -17.56
C VAL A 427 15.51 2.80 -17.03
N ASP A 428 16.63 3.42 -16.62
CA ASP A 428 17.78 2.79 -15.98
C ASP A 428 17.85 3.22 -14.53
N GLN A 429 18.16 2.29 -13.62
CA GLN A 429 18.29 2.59 -12.19
C GLN A 429 19.46 1.84 -11.57
N ALA A 430 20.12 2.46 -10.61
CA ALA A 430 21.17 1.86 -9.81
C ALA A 430 21.01 2.29 -8.35
N PHE A 431 21.23 1.35 -7.43
CA PHE A 431 21.16 1.60 -6.00
C PHE A 431 22.38 0.98 -5.32
N VAL A 432 22.90 1.69 -4.32
CA VAL A 432 23.85 1.15 -3.37
C VAL A 432 23.43 1.58 -1.98
N ASN A 433 23.36 0.62 -1.05
CA ASN A 433 22.86 0.89 0.28
C ASN A 433 23.65 0.17 1.37
N LEU A 434 23.39 0.60 2.59
CA LEU A 434 23.90 0.00 3.81
C LEU A 434 22.76 -0.08 4.81
N PHE A 435 22.46 -1.28 5.30
CA PHE A 435 21.52 -1.54 6.38
C PHE A 435 22.26 -1.96 7.63
N TRP A 436 21.82 -1.43 8.76
CA TRP A 436 22.33 -1.78 10.08
C TRP A 436 21.19 -2.12 11.04
N ASN A 437 21.17 -3.36 11.51
CA ASN A 437 20.34 -3.81 12.62
C ASN A 437 20.98 -3.35 13.92
N VAL A 438 20.58 -2.18 14.43
CA VAL A 438 21.08 -1.60 15.69
C VAL A 438 20.77 -2.53 16.86
N THR A 439 19.56 -3.10 16.84
CA THR A 439 19.10 -4.17 17.73
C THR A 439 18.24 -5.14 16.92
N LYS A 440 17.74 -6.22 17.55
CA LYS A 440 16.77 -7.14 16.89
C LYS A 440 15.47 -6.45 16.44
N ASN A 441 15.14 -5.29 17.01
CA ASN A 441 13.89 -4.58 16.77
C ASN A 441 14.10 -3.21 16.11
N ILE A 442 15.35 -2.75 15.94
CA ILE A 442 15.65 -1.44 15.36
C ILE A 442 16.58 -1.65 14.17
N GLU A 443 16.11 -1.25 13.00
CA GLU A 443 16.88 -1.24 11.77
C GLU A 443 17.00 0.18 11.22
N THR A 444 18.16 0.53 10.71
CA THR A 444 18.40 1.78 9.99
C THR A 444 19.08 1.50 8.65
N GLY A 445 18.88 2.37 7.70
CA GLY A 445 19.47 2.23 6.37
C GLY A 445 19.77 3.57 5.73
N ILE A 446 20.81 3.59 4.90
CA ILE A 446 21.14 4.70 4.02
C ILE A 446 21.40 4.16 2.62
N GLU A 447 20.98 4.91 1.60
CA GLU A 447 21.05 4.50 0.20
C GLU A 447 21.38 5.70 -0.68
N TYR A 448 22.24 5.48 -1.66
CA TYR A 448 22.34 6.34 -2.81
C TYR A 448 21.65 5.66 -3.99
N ALA A 449 20.78 6.40 -4.63
CA ALA A 449 19.99 5.95 -5.76
C ALA A 449 20.21 6.87 -6.95
N TRP A 450 20.41 6.28 -8.13
CA TRP A 450 20.55 6.97 -9.40
C TRP A 450 19.54 6.41 -10.41
N GLY A 451 18.98 7.27 -11.26
CA GLY A 451 18.11 6.88 -12.35
C GLY A 451 18.23 7.78 -13.56
N GLU A 452 18.02 7.20 -14.73
CA GLU A 452 17.90 7.89 -16.01
C GLU A 452 16.62 7.43 -16.71
N ARG A 453 15.85 8.39 -17.20
CA ARG A 453 14.69 8.19 -18.05
C ARG A 453 14.96 8.76 -19.43
N LEU A 454 14.65 7.98 -20.47
CA LEU A 454 14.58 8.42 -21.87
C LEU A 454 13.13 8.23 -22.34
N THR A 455 12.53 9.26 -22.91
CA THR A 455 11.18 9.22 -23.48
C THR A 455 11.21 8.90 -24.97
N PHE A 456 10.06 8.60 -25.56
CA PHE A 456 9.93 8.48 -27.01
C PHE A 456 10.02 9.84 -27.71
N GLY A 457 9.80 10.95 -27.04
CA GLY A 457 10.05 12.30 -27.54
C GLY A 457 11.53 12.64 -27.65
N GLY A 458 12.41 11.81 -27.10
CA GLY A 458 13.86 12.05 -27.08
C GLY A 458 14.34 12.82 -25.87
N GLU A 459 13.44 13.23 -24.96
CA GLU A 459 13.81 13.91 -23.72
C GLU A 459 14.51 12.91 -22.79
N ARG A 460 15.52 13.41 -22.09
CA ARG A 460 16.31 12.65 -21.13
C ARG A 460 16.32 13.36 -19.78
N GLY A 461 15.94 12.63 -18.74
CA GLY A 461 16.00 13.09 -17.35
C GLY A 461 16.87 12.19 -16.49
N THR A 462 17.57 12.78 -15.54
CA THR A 462 18.33 12.04 -14.52
C THR A 462 17.89 12.47 -13.15
N GLN A 463 17.90 11.52 -12.22
CA GLN A 463 17.66 11.78 -10.81
C GLN A 463 18.75 11.13 -9.96
N GLN A 464 19.18 11.84 -8.93
CA GLN A 464 20.10 11.33 -7.92
C GLN A 464 19.54 11.64 -6.53
N ARG A 465 19.47 10.64 -5.68
CA ARG A 465 18.82 10.74 -4.39
C ARG A 465 19.62 10.01 -3.31
N VAL A 466 19.65 10.60 -2.13
CA VAL A 466 20.03 9.92 -0.89
C VAL A 466 18.75 9.61 -0.13
N ASN A 467 18.54 8.34 0.17
CA ASN A 467 17.46 7.85 1.05
C ASN A 467 18.08 7.47 2.40
N ALA A 468 17.34 7.73 3.47
CA ALA A 468 17.65 7.25 4.81
C ALA A 468 16.38 6.76 5.49
N MET A 469 16.48 5.72 6.31
CA MET A 469 15.35 5.23 7.08
C MET A 469 15.76 4.78 8.47
N ILE A 470 14.81 4.87 9.40
CA ILE A 470 14.84 4.16 10.68
C ILE A 470 13.50 3.47 10.89
N GLN A 471 13.56 2.20 11.30
CA GLN A 471 12.39 1.36 11.52
C GLN A 471 12.46 0.70 12.90
N PHE A 472 11.36 0.82 13.64
CA PHE A 472 11.14 0.18 14.94
C PHE A 472 10.08 -0.91 14.75
N ASN A 473 10.47 -2.17 14.87
CA ASN A 473 9.56 -3.30 14.74
C ASN A 473 8.89 -3.62 16.07
N LEU A 474 7.60 -3.90 16.05
CA LEU A 474 6.92 -4.51 17.19
C LEU A 474 7.54 -5.87 17.49
N PRO A 475 7.62 -6.25 18.77
CA PRO A 475 8.22 -7.52 19.20
C PRO A 475 7.58 -8.75 18.60
#